data_f3a99f851baa32727434036294aaf4b1
#
_entry.id   f3a99f851baa32727434036294aaf4b1
#
_cell.length_a   1.000
_cell.length_b   1.000
_cell.length_c   1.000
_cell.angle_alpha   90.00
_cell.angle_beta   90.00
_cell.angle_gamma   90.00
#
_symmetry.space_group_name_H-M   'P 1'
#
loop_
_entity.id
_entity.type
_entity.pdbx_description
1 polymer ?
#
loop_
_entity_poly.entity_id
_entity_poly.type
_entity_poly.pdbx_seq_one_letter_code
_entity_poly.pdbx_strand_id
1 'polypeptide(L)' 'MKLYLKVTRDKYELPVAVAESPKELAIMLGTTKNNVLSSISKKRRTWVMVEVEDE' A
#
# COMPACT_ATOMS: atom_id res chain seq x y z
N MET A 1 -7.99 -6.97 -10.03
CA MET A 1 -6.61 -6.48 -9.79
C MET A 1 -6.56 -5.70 -8.50
N LYS A 2 -5.54 -5.95 -7.70
CA LYS A 2 -5.38 -5.24 -6.42
C LYS A 2 -4.19 -4.30 -6.48
N LEU A 3 -4.38 -3.09 -5.94
CA LEU A 3 -3.31 -2.11 -5.82
C LEU A 3 -3.02 -1.85 -4.35
N TYR A 4 -1.76 -1.81 -4.01
CA TYR A 4 -1.30 -1.56 -2.66
C TYR A 4 -0.60 -0.20 -2.64
N LEU A 5 -1.03 0.67 -1.74
CA LEU A 5 -0.59 2.06 -1.72
C LEU A 5 -0.03 2.44 -0.35
N LYS A 6 0.99 3.26 -0.39
CA LYS A 6 1.46 4.00 0.78
C LYS A 6 1.10 5.46 0.55
N VAL A 7 0.37 6.07 1.48
CA VAL A 7 -0.08 7.46 1.35
C VAL A 7 0.51 8.33 2.46
N THR A 8 0.45 9.65 2.27
CA THR A 8 0.93 10.60 3.29
C THR A 8 -0.01 10.62 4.49
N ARG A 9 0.51 11.07 5.63
CA ARG A 9 -0.27 11.10 6.88
C ARG A 9 -1.12 12.35 7.06
N ASP A 10 -1.05 13.26 6.10
CA ASP A 10 -1.82 14.49 6.18
C ASP A 10 -3.24 14.31 5.65
N LYS A 11 -4.01 15.40 5.68
CA LYS A 11 -5.41 15.37 5.26
C LYS A 11 -5.59 15.07 3.76
N TYR A 12 -4.53 15.23 2.98
CA TYR A 12 -4.61 15.00 1.53
C TYR A 12 -4.43 13.53 1.15
N GLU A 13 -3.79 12.75 2.00
CA GLU A 13 -3.54 11.32 1.77
C GLU A 13 -3.00 11.04 0.36
N LEU A 14 -1.97 11.81 -0.03
CA LEU A 14 -1.38 11.69 -1.35
C LEU A 14 -0.61 10.37 -1.49
N PRO A 15 -0.71 9.68 -2.64
CA PRO A 15 0.04 8.44 -2.83
C PRO A 15 1.54 8.70 -2.91
N VAL A 16 2.29 8.02 -2.06
CA VAL A 16 3.75 8.06 -2.06
C VAL A 16 4.30 6.95 -2.93
N ALA A 17 3.65 5.79 -2.90
CA ALA A 17 4.04 4.63 -3.70
C ALA A 17 2.81 3.80 -4.02
N VAL A 18 2.76 3.22 -5.21
CA VAL A 18 1.68 2.35 -5.66
C VAL A 18 2.30 1.12 -6.30
N ALA A 19 1.81 -0.07 -5.95
CA ALA A 19 2.32 -1.31 -6.50
C ALA A 19 1.20 -2.33 -6.65
N GLU A 20 1.39 -3.30 -7.53
CA GLU A 20 0.40 -4.35 -7.78
C GLU A 20 0.51 -5.52 -6.79
N SER A 21 1.57 -5.56 -6.01
CA SER A 21 1.75 -6.60 -4.99
C SER A 21 2.42 -6.03 -3.75
N PRO A 22 2.20 -6.68 -2.58
CA PRO A 22 2.88 -6.25 -1.35
C PRO A 22 4.40 -6.35 -1.46
N LYS A 23 4.89 -7.34 -2.20
CA LYS A 23 6.33 -7.52 -2.40
C LYS A 23 6.94 -6.33 -3.14
N GLU A 24 6.29 -5.90 -4.22
CA GLU A 24 6.76 -4.75 -4.98
C GLU A 24 6.72 -3.48 -4.17
N LEU A 25 5.65 -3.27 -3.42
CA LEU A 25 5.53 -2.11 -2.55
C LEU A 25 6.64 -2.11 -1.49
N ALA A 26 6.94 -3.27 -0.93
CA ALA A 26 8.01 -3.41 0.06
C ALA A 26 9.36 -3.02 -0.53
N ILE A 27 9.65 -3.45 -1.76
CA ILE A 27 10.88 -3.11 -2.45
C ILE A 27 10.97 -1.60 -2.66
N MET A 28 9.89 -0.98 -3.13
CA MET A 28 9.85 0.47 -3.37
C MET A 28 10.10 1.27 -2.10
N LEU A 29 9.65 0.78 -0.96
CA LEU A 29 9.75 1.49 0.31
C LEU A 29 10.94 1.05 1.17
N GLY A 30 11.71 0.07 0.70
CA GLY A 30 12.85 -0.44 1.45
C GLY A 30 12.48 -1.19 2.71
N THR A 31 11.34 -1.89 2.68
CA THR A 31 10.84 -2.65 3.82
C THR A 31 10.60 -4.11 3.42
N THR A 32 9.90 -4.88 4.25
CA THR A 32 9.61 -6.29 3.99
C THR A 32 8.15 -6.48 3.61
N LYS A 33 7.88 -7.54 2.84
CA LYS A 33 6.52 -7.94 2.48
C LYS A 33 5.66 -8.13 3.73
N ASN A 34 6.20 -8.78 4.74
CA ASN A 34 5.47 -9.01 5.99
C ASN A 34 5.08 -7.71 6.67
N ASN A 35 5.95 -6.71 6.63
CA ASN A 35 5.65 -5.42 7.21
C ASN A 35 4.51 -4.72 6.46
N VAL A 36 4.50 -4.78 5.12
CA VAL A 36 3.43 -4.24 4.31
C VAL A 36 2.11 -4.91 4.63
N LEU A 37 2.07 -6.24 4.59
CA LEU A 37 0.85 -7.01 4.85
C LEU A 37 0.32 -6.76 6.26
N SER A 38 1.20 -6.74 7.25
CA SER A 38 0.82 -6.47 8.64
C SER A 38 0.22 -5.07 8.79
N SER A 39 0.82 -4.08 8.14
CA SER A 39 0.33 -2.70 8.21
C SER A 39 -1.06 -2.56 7.58
N ILE A 40 -1.30 -3.22 6.45
CA ILE A 40 -2.61 -3.21 5.80
C ILE A 40 -3.63 -3.96 6.64
N SER A 41 -3.26 -5.13 7.18
CA SER A 41 -4.14 -5.93 8.02
C SER A 41 -4.57 -5.18 9.29
N LYS A 42 -3.66 -4.39 9.85
CA LYS A 42 -3.96 -3.57 11.04
C LYS A 42 -4.69 -2.27 10.69
N LYS A 43 -4.99 -2.07 9.42
CA LYS A 43 -5.69 -0.88 8.92
C LYS A 43 -5.00 0.41 9.32
N ARG A 44 -3.68 0.43 9.20
CA ARG A 44 -2.91 1.65 9.47
C ARG A 44 -3.28 2.72 8.45
N ARG A 45 -3.46 3.94 8.93
CA ARG A 45 -3.97 5.06 8.13
C ARG A 45 -3.22 5.31 6.83
N THR A 46 -1.91 5.11 6.82
CA THR A 46 -1.08 5.42 5.66
C THR A 46 -0.90 4.24 4.70
N TRP A 47 -1.55 3.11 4.98
CA TRP A 47 -1.44 1.91 4.16
C TRP A 47 -2.83 1.53 3.64
N VAL A 48 -2.99 1.50 2.33
CA VAL A 48 -4.29 1.27 1.70
C VAL A 48 -4.17 0.18 0.65
N MET A 49 -5.18 -0.67 0.59
CA MET A 49 -5.34 -1.66 -0.49
C MET A 49 -6.63 -1.35 -1.22
N VAL A 50 -6.55 -1.23 -2.54
CA VAL A 50 -7.70 -0.92 -3.39
C VAL A 50 -7.87 -2.05 -4.39
N GLU A 51 -9.10 -2.50 -4.59
CA GLU A 51 -9.40 -3.46 -5.63
C GLU A 51 -9.99 -2.73 -6.83
N VAL A 52 -9.35 -2.96 -7.98
CA VAL A 52 -9.77 -2.36 -9.26
C VAL A 52 -10.37 -3.46 -10.10
N GLU A 53 -11.56 -3.22 -10.63
CA GLU A 53 -12.21 -4.19 -11.52
C GLU A 53 -11.58 -4.13 -12.90
N ASP A 54 -11.25 -5.30 -13.43
CA ASP A 54 -10.79 -5.45 -14.81
C ASP A 54 -12.02 -5.73 -15.69
N GLU A 55 -12.13 -4.98 -16.75
CA GLU A 55 -13.18 -5.25 -17.74
C GLU A 55 -12.70 -6.26 -18.78
#